data_67926f514338e0751cf99689de2bc413
#
_entry.id   67926f514338e0751cf99689de2bc413
#
_cell.length_a   1.000
_cell.length_b   1.000
_cell.length_c   1.000
_cell.angle_alpha   90.00
_cell.angle_beta   90.00
_cell.angle_gamma   90.00
#
_symmetry.space_group_name_H-M   'P 1'
#
loop_
_entity.id
_entity.type
_entity.pdbx_description
1 polymer ?
#
loop_
_entity_poly.entity_id
_entity_poly.type
_entity_poly.pdbx_seq_one_letter_code
_entity_poly.pdbx_strand_id
1 'polypeptide(L)'
;GGTSEVAILSLNGIVYSESLKVGGDKFDEALQAYVRRKFGVVIGETTAELIKLQVGCATLNCKKEFEAFEFRGRNLAEGIPEMVIFQKEDGFRALENQTSAIVRSVRTALELSPPELAADISADGIVLTGGGALLHCLDTLIEQSTGIPTRVAEDPLTCVARGGGIALALMDKDFDLFAEE
;
A
#
# COMPACT_ATOMS: atom_id res chain seq x y z
N GLY A 1 2.86 -5.83 -7.27
CA GLY A 1 2.32 -4.89 -7.92
C GLY A 1 0.84 -4.56 -7.97
N GLY A 2 -0.04 -5.43 -8.52
CA GLY A 2 -1.41 -5.03 -8.89
C GLY A 2 -2.50 -5.19 -7.84
N THR A 3 -2.21 -5.80 -6.68
CA THR A 3 -3.23 -6.11 -5.66
C THR A 3 -2.77 -5.74 -4.25
N SER A 4 -3.74 -5.44 -3.39
CA SER A 4 -3.58 -5.40 -1.94
C SER A 4 -4.44 -6.49 -1.32
N GLU A 5 -3.92 -7.16 -0.31
CA GLU A 5 -4.60 -8.21 0.41
C GLU A 5 -4.76 -7.80 1.87
N VAL A 6 -5.95 -7.97 2.40
CA VAL A 6 -6.26 -7.75 3.80
C VAL A 6 -6.61 -9.10 4.42
N ALA A 7 -5.93 -9.47 5.49
CA ALA A 7 -6.20 -10.72 6.20
C ALA A 7 -6.18 -10.51 7.71
N ILE A 8 -7.04 -11.25 8.41
CA ILE A 8 -7.02 -11.38 9.86
C ILE A 8 -6.59 -12.81 10.19
N LEU A 9 -5.55 -12.91 11.00
CA LEU A 9 -4.93 -14.16 11.40
C LEU A 9 -5.19 -14.41 12.89
N SER A 10 -5.45 -15.66 13.23
CA SER A 10 -5.52 -16.18 14.59
C SER A 10 -4.65 -17.43 14.69
N LEU A 11 -4.45 -17.94 15.89
CA LEU A 11 -3.71 -19.19 16.15
C LEU A 11 -4.20 -20.37 15.29
N ASN A 12 -5.46 -20.35 14.88
CA ASN A 12 -6.08 -21.41 14.07
C ASN A 12 -6.03 -21.13 12.55
N GLY A 13 -5.31 -20.11 12.12
CA GLY A 13 -5.15 -19.77 10.71
C GLY A 13 -5.81 -18.47 10.27
N ILE A 14 -6.22 -18.41 9.01
CA ILE A 14 -6.84 -17.23 8.41
C ILE A 14 -8.32 -17.18 8.80
N VAL A 15 -8.73 -16.14 9.52
CA VAL A 15 -10.13 -15.89 9.92
C VAL A 15 -10.89 -15.12 8.85
N TYR A 16 -10.22 -14.19 8.20
CA TYR A 16 -10.76 -13.37 7.12
C TYR A 16 -9.66 -13.08 6.11
N SER A 17 -10.01 -13.07 4.83
CA SER A 17 -9.13 -12.55 3.77
C SER A 17 -9.94 -11.96 2.64
N GLU A 18 -9.44 -10.85 2.11
CA GLU A 18 -9.98 -10.17 0.93
C GLU A 18 -8.84 -9.70 0.04
N SER A 19 -8.99 -9.83 -1.27
CA SER A 19 -8.05 -9.31 -2.26
C SER A 19 -8.70 -8.15 -3.03
N LEU A 20 -8.01 -7.04 -3.07
CA LEU A 20 -8.41 -5.80 -3.73
C LEU A 20 -7.49 -5.52 -4.93
N LYS A 21 -8.05 -5.27 -6.10
CA LYS A 21 -7.29 -4.89 -7.32
C LYS A 21 -6.80 -3.44 -7.27
N VAL A 22 -6.10 -3.10 -6.19
CA VAL A 22 -5.41 -1.82 -5.98
C VAL A 22 -4.01 -2.12 -5.46
N GLY A 23 -3.01 -1.60 -6.12
CA GLY A 23 -1.61 -1.77 -5.75
C GLY A 23 -0.75 -0.72 -6.45
N GLY A 24 0.55 -0.96 -6.53
CA GLY A 24 1.52 -0.03 -7.11
C GLY A 24 1.15 0.43 -8.52
N ASP A 25 0.72 -0.50 -9.36
CA ASP A 25 0.34 -0.21 -10.76
C ASP A 25 -0.85 0.77 -10.82
N LYS A 26 -1.84 0.58 -9.93
CA LYS A 26 -3.00 1.47 -9.85
C LYS A 26 -2.67 2.85 -9.30
N PHE A 27 -1.65 2.95 -8.46
CA PHE A 27 -1.13 4.24 -8.03
C PHE A 27 -0.46 4.97 -9.19
N ASP A 28 0.34 4.28 -10.00
CA ASP A 28 1.01 4.86 -11.16
C ASP A 28 0.01 5.32 -12.23
N GLU A 29 -1.00 4.50 -12.54
CA GLU A 29 -2.10 4.87 -13.44
C GLU A 29 -2.85 6.13 -12.94
N ALA A 30 -3.11 6.22 -11.63
CA ALA A 30 -3.80 7.36 -11.02
C ALA A 30 -2.97 8.64 -11.10
N LEU A 31 -1.66 8.55 -10.86
CA LEU A 31 -0.73 9.66 -11.01
C LEU A 31 -0.64 10.15 -12.46
N GLN A 32 -0.53 9.23 -13.44
CA GLN A 32 -0.55 9.57 -14.87
C GLN A 32 -1.86 10.28 -15.25
N ALA A 33 -3.00 9.76 -14.81
CA ALA A 33 -4.31 10.36 -15.07
C ALA A 33 -4.45 11.75 -14.42
N TYR A 34 -3.94 11.91 -13.21
CA TYR A 34 -3.95 13.20 -12.50
C TYR A 34 -3.09 14.25 -13.20
N VAL A 35 -1.84 13.89 -13.54
CA VAL A 35 -0.91 14.78 -14.25
C VAL A 35 -1.51 15.23 -15.59
N ARG A 36 -2.08 14.28 -16.34
CA ARG A 36 -2.75 14.57 -17.60
C ARG A 36 -3.91 15.55 -17.44
N ARG A 37 -4.74 15.33 -16.42
CA ARG A 37 -5.94 16.14 -16.17
C ARG A 37 -5.61 17.55 -15.66
N LYS A 38 -4.67 17.64 -14.70
CA LYS A 38 -4.35 18.92 -14.04
C LYS A 38 -3.42 19.79 -14.84
N PHE A 39 -2.38 19.17 -15.43
CA PHE A 39 -1.27 19.90 -16.08
C PHE A 39 -1.33 19.83 -17.62
N GLY A 40 -2.20 19.00 -18.20
CA GLY A 40 -2.22 18.81 -19.65
C GLY A 40 -0.97 18.09 -20.21
N VAL A 41 -0.26 17.35 -19.36
CA VAL A 41 1.01 16.73 -19.66
C VAL A 41 0.88 15.20 -19.56
N VAL A 42 1.50 14.49 -20.49
CA VAL A 42 1.58 13.02 -20.46
C VAL A 42 2.95 12.59 -19.96
N ILE A 43 2.96 11.64 -19.04
CA ILE A 43 4.16 10.99 -18.47
C ILE A 43 4.12 9.49 -18.66
N GLY A 44 5.28 8.84 -18.70
CA GLY A 44 5.42 7.39 -18.73
C GLY A 44 5.33 6.77 -17.32
N GLU A 45 5.29 5.44 -17.29
CA GLU A 45 5.24 4.63 -16.03
C GLU A 45 6.42 4.94 -15.10
N THR A 46 7.63 4.99 -15.63
CA THR A 46 8.84 5.29 -14.84
C THR A 46 8.75 6.65 -14.14
N THR A 47 8.21 7.67 -14.82
CA THR A 47 8.04 9.00 -14.20
C THR A 47 6.94 8.96 -13.14
N ALA A 48 5.84 8.24 -13.39
CA ALA A 48 4.78 8.06 -12.39
C ALA A 48 5.29 7.36 -11.14
N GLU A 49 6.09 6.31 -11.31
CA GLU A 49 6.73 5.61 -10.19
C GLU A 49 7.66 6.54 -9.38
N LEU A 50 8.47 7.35 -10.05
CA LEU A 50 9.32 8.33 -9.37
C LEU A 50 8.49 9.35 -8.58
N ILE A 51 7.40 9.87 -9.15
CA ILE A 51 6.47 10.77 -8.44
C ILE A 51 5.89 10.07 -7.21
N LYS A 52 5.43 8.83 -7.35
CA LYS A 52 4.92 8.01 -6.24
C LYS A 52 5.93 7.90 -5.10
N LEU A 53 7.18 7.59 -5.41
CA LEU A 53 8.25 7.42 -4.43
C LEU A 53 8.69 8.73 -3.78
N GLN A 54 8.64 9.84 -4.47
CA GLN A 54 9.13 11.14 -3.97
C GLN A 54 8.06 11.90 -3.18
N VAL A 55 6.86 12.01 -3.74
CA VAL A 55 5.80 12.88 -3.21
C VAL A 55 4.42 12.20 -3.12
N GLY A 56 4.32 10.91 -3.47
CA GLY A 56 3.09 10.15 -3.28
C GLY A 56 2.79 9.97 -1.79
N CYS A 57 1.64 10.46 -1.31
CA CYS A 57 1.27 10.31 0.09
C CYS A 57 -0.22 9.95 0.24
N ALA A 58 -0.50 9.18 1.28
CA ALA A 58 -1.86 8.71 1.57
C ALA A 58 -2.69 9.72 2.37
N THR A 59 -2.06 10.65 3.09
CA THR A 59 -2.72 11.70 3.88
C THR A 59 -1.85 12.94 3.98
N LEU A 60 -2.50 14.11 4.04
CA LEU A 60 -1.81 15.39 4.29
C LEU A 60 -1.41 15.56 5.77
N ASN A 61 -2.05 14.84 6.67
CA ASN A 61 -1.73 14.83 8.12
C ASN A 61 -0.48 14.00 8.46
N CYS A 62 0.45 13.95 7.54
CA CYS A 62 1.70 13.21 7.65
C CYS A 62 2.78 14.12 8.23
N LYS A 63 3.52 13.64 9.23
CA LYS A 63 4.64 14.39 9.84
C LYS A 63 5.84 14.56 8.90
N LYS A 64 5.88 13.75 7.82
CA LYS A 64 6.96 13.82 6.82
C LYS A 64 6.80 15.09 5.98
N GLU A 65 7.86 15.88 5.91
CA GLU A 65 7.98 16.98 4.97
C GLU A 65 8.39 16.44 3.60
N PHE A 66 7.85 17.04 2.56
CA PHE A 66 8.13 16.69 1.19
C PHE A 66 8.56 17.95 0.44
N GLU A 67 9.65 17.85 -0.26
CA GLU A 67 10.00 18.86 -1.25
C GLU A 67 9.18 18.65 -2.52
N ALA A 68 8.94 19.73 -3.27
CA ALA A 68 8.30 19.63 -4.57
C ALA A 68 9.15 18.78 -5.51
N PHE A 69 8.52 17.93 -6.30
CA PHE A 69 9.20 17.11 -7.29
C PHE A 69 9.04 17.69 -8.68
N GLU A 70 10.17 17.96 -9.34
CA GLU A 70 10.19 18.50 -10.70
C GLU A 70 10.44 17.37 -11.70
N PHE A 71 9.62 17.33 -12.74
CA PHE A 71 9.79 16.38 -13.83
C PHE A 71 9.39 17.00 -15.18
N ARG A 72 9.76 16.35 -16.25
CA ARG A 72 9.34 16.73 -17.61
C ARG A 72 8.38 15.70 -18.18
N GLY A 73 7.33 16.17 -18.83
CA GLY A 73 6.43 15.35 -19.61
C GLY A 73 6.10 16.03 -20.94
N ARG A 74 5.34 15.35 -21.78
CA ARG A 74 4.96 15.90 -23.09
C ARG A 74 3.66 16.68 -22.96
N ASN A 75 3.69 17.97 -23.25
CA ASN A 75 2.48 18.80 -23.35
C ASN A 75 1.54 18.26 -24.43
N LEU A 76 0.27 18.12 -24.10
CA LEU A 76 -0.74 17.54 -25.00
C LEU A 76 -1.13 18.47 -26.14
N ALA A 77 -1.11 19.79 -25.92
CA ALA A 77 -1.51 20.78 -26.92
C ALA A 77 -0.39 21.05 -27.94
N GLU A 78 0.85 21.17 -27.44
CA GLU A 78 2.00 21.61 -28.23
C GLU A 78 2.91 20.43 -28.65
N GLY A 79 2.80 19.28 -28.01
CA GLY A 79 3.60 18.10 -28.31
C GLY A 79 5.05 18.15 -27.84
N ILE A 80 5.48 19.25 -27.22
CA ILE A 80 6.85 19.49 -26.74
C ILE A 80 7.02 19.13 -25.26
N PRO A 81 8.27 18.93 -24.80
CA PRO A 81 8.54 18.74 -23.38
C PRO A 81 8.19 19.98 -22.56
N GLU A 82 7.47 19.76 -21.45
CA GLU A 82 7.11 20.78 -20.47
C GLU A 82 7.57 20.36 -19.07
N MET A 83 8.04 21.34 -18.27
CA MET A 83 8.42 21.16 -16.89
C MET A 83 7.19 21.28 -16.00
N VAL A 84 7.01 20.31 -15.11
CA VAL A 84 5.94 20.28 -14.11
C VAL A 84 6.56 20.28 -12.72
N ILE A 85 6.05 21.13 -11.83
CA ILE A 85 6.34 21.13 -10.40
C ILE A 85 5.16 20.46 -9.69
N PHE A 86 5.41 19.32 -9.06
CA PHE A 86 4.40 18.49 -8.43
C PHE A 86 4.55 18.57 -6.90
N GLN A 87 3.48 18.96 -6.23
CA GLN A 87 3.45 19.18 -4.79
C GLN A 87 2.92 17.95 -4.04
N LYS A 88 3.15 17.89 -2.73
CA LYS A 88 2.56 16.88 -1.84
C LYS A 88 1.05 16.76 -1.98
N GLU A 89 0.37 17.92 -2.08
CA GLU A 89 -1.08 18.00 -2.24
C GLU A 89 -1.56 17.34 -3.55
N ASP A 90 -0.75 17.41 -4.59
CA ASP A 90 -1.02 16.74 -5.86
C ASP A 90 -0.91 15.23 -5.72
N GLY A 91 0.12 14.75 -5.02
CA GLY A 91 0.32 13.35 -4.70
C GLY A 91 -0.84 12.77 -3.92
N PHE A 92 -1.26 13.47 -2.85
CA PHE A 92 -2.44 13.09 -2.07
C PHE A 92 -3.72 13.02 -2.93
N ARG A 93 -4.03 14.08 -3.67
CA ARG A 93 -5.24 14.14 -4.51
C ARG A 93 -5.25 13.09 -5.62
N ALA A 94 -4.09 12.79 -6.18
CA ALA A 94 -3.97 11.76 -7.21
C ALA A 94 -4.29 10.36 -6.68
N LEU A 95 -3.92 10.06 -5.42
CA LEU A 95 -3.98 8.74 -4.83
C LEU A 95 -5.17 8.53 -3.87
N GLU A 96 -5.94 9.56 -3.58
CA GLU A 96 -7.03 9.55 -2.58
C GLU A 96 -8.05 8.43 -2.81
N ASN A 97 -8.44 8.18 -4.05
CA ASN A 97 -9.42 7.13 -4.36
C ASN A 97 -8.87 5.73 -4.07
N GLN A 98 -7.61 5.48 -4.41
CA GLN A 98 -6.94 4.19 -4.23
C GLN A 98 -6.69 3.91 -2.74
N THR A 99 -6.18 4.90 -2.01
CA THR A 99 -5.94 4.78 -0.57
C THR A 99 -7.24 4.64 0.22
N SER A 100 -8.29 5.37 -0.17
CA SER A 100 -9.64 5.21 0.41
C SER A 100 -10.22 3.82 0.17
N ALA A 101 -9.95 3.20 -0.98
CA ALA A 101 -10.39 1.84 -1.25
C ALA A 101 -9.69 0.83 -0.32
N ILE A 102 -8.40 1.00 -0.06
CA ILE A 102 -7.64 0.18 0.90
C ILE A 102 -8.21 0.34 2.31
N VAL A 103 -8.43 1.58 2.75
CA VAL A 103 -9.01 1.85 4.08
C VAL A 103 -10.39 1.20 4.23
N ARG A 104 -11.25 1.27 3.21
CA ARG A 104 -12.56 0.60 3.25
C ARG A 104 -12.43 -0.91 3.39
N SER A 105 -11.53 -1.55 2.64
CA SER A 105 -11.29 -3.00 2.76
C SER A 105 -10.80 -3.38 4.16
N VAL A 106 -9.88 -2.61 4.76
CA VAL A 106 -9.45 -2.82 6.15
C VAL A 106 -10.61 -2.70 7.13
N ARG A 107 -11.45 -1.67 6.99
CA ARG A 107 -12.63 -1.49 7.86
C ARG A 107 -13.62 -2.64 7.71
N THR A 108 -13.91 -3.07 6.49
CA THR A 108 -14.77 -4.23 6.23
C THR A 108 -14.22 -5.50 6.89
N ALA A 109 -12.92 -5.74 6.81
CA ALA A 109 -12.28 -6.86 7.48
C ALA A 109 -12.49 -6.83 9.00
N LEU A 110 -12.32 -5.64 9.61
CA LEU A 110 -12.54 -5.46 11.06
C LEU A 110 -14.01 -5.66 11.45
N GLU A 111 -14.95 -5.14 10.65
CA GLU A 111 -16.39 -5.29 10.87
C GLU A 111 -16.87 -6.75 10.76
N LEU A 112 -16.26 -7.53 9.88
CA LEU A 112 -16.60 -8.94 9.66
C LEU A 112 -15.82 -9.91 10.55
N SER A 113 -14.86 -9.42 11.32
CA SER A 113 -14.10 -10.24 12.26
C SER A 113 -14.96 -10.61 13.48
N PRO A 114 -14.73 -11.81 14.07
CA PRO A 114 -15.37 -12.19 15.32
C PRO A 114 -15.09 -11.15 16.44
N PRO A 115 -16.11 -10.76 17.24
CA PRO A 115 -15.94 -9.76 18.30
C PRO A 115 -14.86 -10.14 19.33
N GLU A 116 -14.62 -11.42 19.53
CA GLU A 116 -13.61 -11.94 20.46
C GLU A 116 -12.19 -11.55 20.06
N LEU A 117 -11.96 -11.34 18.75
CA LEU A 117 -10.65 -10.92 18.23
C LEU A 117 -10.44 -9.41 18.30
N ALA A 118 -11.48 -8.63 18.57
CA ALA A 118 -11.39 -7.17 18.52
C ALA A 118 -10.37 -6.61 19.53
N ALA A 119 -10.30 -7.19 20.72
CA ALA A 119 -9.34 -6.80 21.77
C ALA A 119 -7.90 -7.12 21.35
N ASP A 120 -7.66 -8.30 20.79
CA ASP A 120 -6.35 -8.75 20.33
C ASP A 120 -5.87 -7.89 19.14
N ILE A 121 -6.74 -7.66 18.16
CA ILE A 121 -6.43 -6.79 17.00
C ILE A 121 -6.10 -5.37 17.46
N SER A 122 -6.82 -4.83 18.45
CA SER A 122 -6.55 -3.50 19.00
C SER A 122 -5.21 -3.44 19.75
N ALA A 123 -4.79 -4.53 20.39
CA ALA A 123 -3.53 -4.62 21.13
C ALA A 123 -2.34 -4.89 20.20
N ASP A 124 -2.47 -5.83 19.27
CA ASP A 124 -1.39 -6.25 18.36
C ASP A 124 -1.18 -5.28 17.21
N GLY A 125 -2.25 -4.58 16.80
CA GLY A 125 -2.23 -3.60 15.73
C GLY A 125 -2.29 -4.21 14.33
N ILE A 126 -2.16 -3.34 13.33
CA ILE A 126 -2.14 -3.69 11.91
C ILE A 126 -0.71 -3.64 11.39
N VAL A 127 -0.31 -4.65 10.65
CA VAL A 127 1.02 -4.72 10.02
C VAL A 127 0.87 -4.60 8.51
N LEU A 128 1.54 -3.62 7.92
CA LEU A 128 1.59 -3.41 6.48
C LEU A 128 2.85 -4.06 5.91
N THR A 129 2.69 -4.80 4.81
CA THR A 129 3.79 -5.48 4.13
C THR A 129 3.68 -5.32 2.61
N GLY A 130 4.73 -5.67 1.89
CA GLY A 130 4.79 -5.50 0.44
C GLY A 130 5.16 -4.07 -0.01
N GLY A 131 5.32 -3.88 -1.31
CA GLY A 131 5.73 -2.60 -1.89
C GLY A 131 4.72 -1.46 -1.67
N GLY A 132 3.42 -1.77 -1.65
CA GLY A 132 2.37 -0.79 -1.38
C GLY A 132 2.44 -0.18 0.03
N ALA A 133 2.97 -0.93 1.01
CA ALA A 133 3.19 -0.45 2.38
C ALA A 133 4.19 0.72 2.47
N LEU A 134 5.03 0.90 1.44
CA LEU A 134 6.01 1.98 1.35
C LEU A 134 5.43 3.31 0.86
N LEU A 135 4.15 3.34 0.43
CA LEU A 135 3.48 4.60 0.14
C LEU A 135 3.48 5.47 1.39
N HIS A 136 3.98 6.68 1.26
CA HIS A 136 4.16 7.56 2.41
C HIS A 136 2.85 7.78 3.18
N CYS A 137 2.93 7.57 4.49
CA CYS A 137 1.84 7.82 5.46
C CYS A 137 0.57 6.97 5.23
N LEU A 138 0.70 5.81 4.57
CA LEU A 138 -0.41 4.85 4.47
C LEU A 138 -0.75 4.24 5.84
N ASP A 139 0.26 3.93 6.64
CA ASP A 139 0.14 3.53 8.04
C ASP A 139 -0.64 4.57 8.86
N THR A 140 -0.23 5.82 8.78
CA THR A 140 -0.89 6.94 9.44
C THR A 140 -2.36 7.08 9.02
N LEU A 141 -2.66 6.94 7.72
CA LEU A 141 -4.04 7.00 7.22
C LEU A 141 -4.90 5.88 7.78
N ILE A 142 -4.39 4.65 7.79
CA ILE A 142 -5.11 3.47 8.31
C ILE A 142 -5.32 3.62 9.82
N GLU A 143 -4.29 4.00 10.57
CA GLU A 143 -4.41 4.24 12.01
C GLU A 143 -5.43 5.33 12.35
N GLN A 144 -5.41 6.47 11.66
CA GLN A 144 -6.41 7.53 11.84
C GLN A 144 -7.83 7.08 11.50
N SER A 145 -7.98 6.20 10.51
CA SER A 145 -9.28 5.75 10.03
C SER A 145 -9.90 4.62 10.88
N THR A 146 -9.07 3.84 11.56
CA THR A 146 -9.50 2.67 12.34
C THR A 146 -9.36 2.84 13.84
N GLY A 147 -8.50 3.75 14.28
CA GLY A 147 -8.10 3.90 15.70
C GLY A 147 -7.15 2.80 16.19
N ILE A 148 -6.67 1.91 15.29
CA ILE A 148 -5.80 0.78 15.62
C ILE A 148 -4.36 1.13 15.25
N PRO A 149 -3.38 0.93 16.14
CA PRO A 149 -1.97 1.15 15.84
C PRO A 149 -1.55 0.40 14.57
N THR A 150 -0.94 1.12 13.64
CA THR A 150 -0.56 0.57 12.34
C THR A 150 0.91 0.81 12.08
N ARG A 151 1.63 -0.23 11.65
CA ARG A 151 3.06 -0.16 11.37
C ARG A 151 3.43 -0.85 10.07
N VAL A 152 4.49 -0.39 9.45
CA VAL A 152 5.11 -1.08 8.32
C VAL A 152 6.06 -2.15 8.86
N ALA A 153 6.03 -3.35 8.27
CA ALA A 153 6.92 -4.44 8.63
C ALA A 153 8.37 -4.08 8.32
N GLU A 154 9.30 -4.71 9.03
CA GLU A 154 10.71 -4.67 8.68
C GLU A 154 10.92 -5.39 7.33
N ASP A 155 11.68 -4.74 6.41
CA ASP A 155 11.89 -5.23 5.04
C ASP A 155 10.59 -5.66 4.32
N PRO A 156 9.61 -4.79 4.15
CA PRO A 156 8.27 -5.15 3.72
C PRO A 156 8.23 -5.82 2.34
N LEU A 157 9.21 -5.55 1.48
CA LEU A 157 9.33 -6.16 0.15
C LEU A 157 9.67 -7.66 0.19
N THR A 158 10.29 -8.14 1.25
CA THR A 158 10.76 -9.53 1.38
C THR A 158 9.88 -10.40 2.26
N CYS A 159 8.89 -9.82 2.97
CA CYS A 159 8.05 -10.53 3.94
C CYS A 159 7.40 -11.79 3.36
N VAL A 160 6.81 -11.70 2.17
CA VAL A 160 6.13 -12.83 1.52
C VAL A 160 7.12 -13.94 1.19
N ALA A 161 8.27 -13.62 0.60
CA ALA A 161 9.30 -14.59 0.25
C ALA A 161 9.90 -15.24 1.51
N ARG A 162 10.17 -14.46 2.56
CA ARG A 162 10.67 -14.99 3.84
C ARG A 162 9.65 -15.90 4.51
N GLY A 163 8.37 -15.49 4.52
CA GLY A 163 7.27 -16.29 5.07
C GLY A 163 7.11 -17.62 4.32
N GLY A 164 7.16 -17.62 3.00
CA GLY A 164 7.14 -18.81 2.18
C GLY A 164 8.32 -19.77 2.47
N GLY A 165 9.52 -19.22 2.63
CA GLY A 165 10.71 -20.02 3.02
C GLY A 165 10.57 -20.66 4.39
N ILE A 166 10.02 -19.91 5.38
CA ILE A 166 9.77 -20.46 6.72
C ILE A 166 8.70 -21.56 6.66
N ALA A 167 7.62 -21.36 5.90
CA ALA A 167 6.56 -22.34 5.76
C ALA A 167 7.07 -23.66 5.16
N LEU A 168 7.90 -23.59 4.11
CA LEU A 168 8.53 -24.77 3.53
C LEU A 168 9.42 -25.52 4.53
N ALA A 169 10.24 -24.79 5.30
CA ALA A 169 11.12 -25.40 6.30
C ALA A 169 10.35 -26.06 7.47
N LEU A 170 9.13 -25.56 7.76
CA LEU A 170 8.24 -26.20 8.75
C LEU A 170 7.61 -27.47 8.19
N MET A 171 7.17 -27.45 6.92
CA MET A 171 6.62 -28.65 6.25
C MET A 171 7.63 -29.78 6.17
N ASP A 172 8.89 -29.48 5.87
CA ASP A 172 9.96 -30.50 5.84
C ASP A 172 10.20 -31.15 7.21
N LYS A 173 10.13 -30.37 8.30
CA LYS A 173 10.25 -30.91 9.66
C LYS A 173 9.08 -31.82 10.07
N ASP A 174 7.86 -31.48 9.67
CA ASP A 174 6.69 -32.31 9.91
C ASP A 174 6.75 -33.60 9.07
N PHE A 175 7.35 -33.57 7.89
CA PHE A 175 7.57 -34.76 7.05
C PHE A 175 8.60 -35.74 7.66
N ASP A 176 9.66 -35.21 8.25
CA ASP A 176 10.68 -36.03 8.94
C ASP A 176 10.11 -36.71 10.21
N LEU A 177 9.16 -36.06 10.91
CA LEU A 177 8.46 -36.64 12.07
C LEU A 177 7.57 -37.86 11.70
N PHE A 178 7.08 -37.93 10.47
CA PHE A 178 6.28 -39.07 9.97
C PHE A 178 7.11 -40.13 9.23
N ALA A 179 8.39 -39.86 8.95
CA ALA A 179 9.28 -40.78 8.26
C ALA A 179 10.04 -41.74 9.22
N GLU A 180 9.95 -41.55 10.54
CA GLU A 180 10.57 -42.38 11.58
C GLU A 180 9.65 -43.42 12.20
N GLU A 181 8.47 -43.71 11.62
CA GLU A 181 7.63 -44.86 11.95
C GLU A 181 7.73 -45.94 10.84
#